data_de943f2e1e0356d960b71410390e2ddd
#
_entry.id   de943f2e1e0356d960b71410390e2ddd
#
_cell.length_a   1.000
_cell.length_b   1.000
_cell.length_c   1.000
_cell.angle_alpha   90.00
_cell.angle_beta   90.00
_cell.angle_gamma   90.00
#
_symmetry.space_group_name_H-M   'P 1'
#
loop_
_entity.id
_entity.type
_entity.pdbx_description
1 polymer ?
#
loop_
_entity_poly.entity_id
_entity_poly.type
_entity_poly.pdbx_seq_one_letter_code
_entity_poly.pdbx_strand_id
1 'polypeptide(L)'
;MMSTSRDGRNNDAAKEVKFCDVGANLVSSSEVPDTVFDGFYFGSEKPYHPSDIEDVLRRARRVGVREILVTAGTAEEAKKAATRCRIWNEKSSSSDDGGVGGGGGSNNDDDEHLMPFPKMYSTVGVHPTRCDEFEKSERLSPPERYLEELKTVIRENADVVAAIGECGLDYDRLHFCEKETQKKYFQLQFELAKEFDLPLFLHSRNSREDFYEILKRNVHHLKRGAVVHSFTGSKEEFEELLALDDRIYIGVNGCSLKTEENVDVVKAIPLDRMLLETDAPWCNVKNTHFGNKYLLPPSSGKEEAKVGENTKNRIQALFGPPVKPKKWQKGAMIKDRCEPCQIASVCEIVAGCKDAAYERVAETCYQNSRNLFFPSSFR
;
A
#
# COMPACT_ATOMS: atom_id res chain seq x y z
N MET A 1 42.83 -27.29 -38.30
CA MET A 1 42.46 -27.10 -36.87
C MET A 1 41.45 -26.01 -36.82
N MET A 2 40.16 -26.40 -36.66
CA MET A 2 39.04 -25.46 -36.62
C MET A 2 38.80 -25.04 -35.19
N SER A 3 38.89 -23.74 -34.93
CA SER A 3 38.54 -23.13 -33.66
C SER A 3 37.02 -22.83 -33.67
N THR A 4 36.24 -23.52 -32.86
CA THR A 4 34.82 -23.24 -32.64
C THR A 4 34.70 -22.20 -31.54
N SER A 5 34.40 -20.97 -31.89
CA SER A 5 33.95 -19.93 -30.98
C SER A 5 32.53 -20.29 -30.50
N ARG A 6 32.37 -20.57 -29.21
CA ARG A 6 31.06 -20.66 -28.56
C ARG A 6 30.53 -19.24 -28.30
N ASP A 7 29.56 -18.86 -29.09
CA ASP A 7 28.68 -17.71 -28.80
C ASP A 7 27.90 -17.97 -27.49
N GLY A 8 28.39 -17.36 -26.41
CA GLY A 8 27.62 -17.26 -25.19
C GLY A 8 26.55 -16.17 -25.33
N ARG A 9 25.37 -16.52 -25.83
CA ARG A 9 24.19 -15.64 -25.70
C ARG A 9 23.79 -15.62 -24.25
N ASN A 10 24.16 -14.55 -23.54
CA ASN A 10 23.54 -14.20 -22.25
C ASN A 10 22.06 -13.95 -22.51
N ASN A 11 21.23 -14.92 -22.13
CA ASN A 11 19.78 -14.76 -22.02
C ASN A 11 19.49 -14.04 -20.69
N ASP A 12 19.85 -12.77 -20.58
CA ASP A 12 19.31 -11.89 -19.55
C ASP A 12 17.88 -11.49 -19.96
N ALA A 13 16.94 -12.43 -19.78
CA ALA A 13 15.53 -12.08 -19.75
C ALA A 13 15.37 -11.05 -18.62
N ALA A 14 14.96 -9.83 -18.95
CA ALA A 14 14.76 -8.76 -17.97
C ALA A 14 13.87 -9.32 -16.84
N LYS A 15 14.43 -9.38 -15.62
CA LYS A 15 13.73 -9.94 -14.45
C LYS A 15 12.45 -9.12 -14.22
N GLU A 16 11.30 -9.79 -14.18
CA GLU A 16 10.00 -9.16 -13.99
C GLU A 16 9.97 -8.43 -12.63
N VAL A 17 9.70 -7.12 -12.66
CA VAL A 17 9.58 -6.30 -11.45
C VAL A 17 8.28 -6.64 -10.72
N LYS A 18 8.37 -6.83 -9.41
CA LYS A 18 7.25 -7.17 -8.54
C LYS A 18 7.11 -6.18 -7.39
N PHE A 19 5.86 -5.90 -7.03
CA PHE A 19 5.52 -5.04 -5.89
C PHE A 19 4.47 -5.72 -5.00
N CYS A 20 4.53 -5.38 -3.72
CA CYS A 20 3.45 -5.52 -2.77
C CYS A 20 3.07 -4.10 -2.30
N ASP A 21 1.83 -3.67 -2.55
CA ASP A 21 1.31 -2.44 -1.97
C ASP A 21 0.79 -2.75 -0.57
N VAL A 22 1.58 -2.39 0.44
CA VAL A 22 1.27 -2.79 1.82
C VAL A 22 0.25 -1.92 2.52
N GLY A 23 -0.31 -0.90 1.82
CA GLY A 23 -1.34 -0.02 2.38
C GLY A 23 -2.17 0.65 1.29
N ALA A 24 -3.45 0.24 1.14
CA ALA A 24 -4.40 0.86 0.22
C ALA A 24 -5.82 0.88 0.81
N ASN A 25 -6.48 2.04 0.82
CA ASN A 25 -7.83 2.25 1.32
C ASN A 25 -8.84 2.08 0.17
N LEU A 26 -9.20 0.83 -0.13
CA LEU A 26 -10.06 0.49 -1.27
C LEU A 26 -11.53 0.25 -0.90
N VAL A 27 -11.86 0.33 0.38
CA VAL A 27 -13.21 0.13 0.92
C VAL A 27 -13.56 1.27 1.89
N SER A 28 -14.84 1.43 2.19
CA SER A 28 -15.33 2.34 3.23
C SER A 28 -16.29 1.64 4.18
N SER A 29 -16.63 2.29 5.30
CA SER A 29 -17.60 1.80 6.28
C SER A 29 -19.05 1.87 5.77
N SER A 30 -19.35 2.68 4.77
CA SER A 30 -20.70 2.83 4.22
C SER A 30 -21.21 1.55 3.58
N GLU A 31 -22.49 1.23 3.77
CA GLU A 31 -23.15 0.11 3.07
C GLU A 31 -23.32 0.36 1.58
N VAL A 32 -23.41 1.64 1.20
CA VAL A 32 -23.49 2.07 -0.19
C VAL A 32 -22.08 2.34 -0.70
N PRO A 33 -21.73 1.94 -1.93
CA PRO A 33 -20.46 2.33 -2.55
C PRO A 33 -20.33 3.85 -2.54
N ASP A 34 -19.33 4.39 -1.83
CA ASP A 34 -19.12 5.82 -1.64
C ASP A 34 -17.65 6.24 -1.70
N THR A 35 -16.77 5.34 -2.13
CA THR A 35 -15.35 5.63 -2.31
C THR A 35 -15.11 6.46 -3.57
N VAL A 36 -13.94 7.09 -3.66
CA VAL A 36 -13.52 7.76 -4.90
C VAL A 36 -13.34 6.79 -6.07
N PHE A 37 -13.20 5.48 -5.79
CA PHE A 37 -13.17 4.43 -6.81
C PHE A 37 -14.57 4.06 -7.31
N ASP A 38 -15.61 4.42 -6.55
CA ASP A 38 -17.02 4.32 -6.94
C ASP A 38 -17.56 5.64 -7.51
N GLY A 39 -16.66 6.61 -7.74
CA GLY A 39 -16.99 7.89 -8.36
C GLY A 39 -17.43 8.98 -7.37
N PHE A 40 -17.40 8.72 -6.07
CA PHE A 40 -17.79 9.70 -5.06
C PHE A 40 -16.60 10.52 -4.60
N TYR A 41 -16.69 11.83 -4.74
CA TYR A 41 -15.66 12.79 -4.35
C TYR A 41 -16.20 13.75 -3.30
N PHE A 42 -15.30 14.35 -2.53
CA PHE A 42 -15.68 15.26 -1.46
C PHE A 42 -16.72 16.29 -1.90
N GLY A 43 -17.84 16.35 -1.16
CA GLY A 43 -18.96 17.26 -1.44
C GLY A 43 -19.88 16.83 -2.59
N SER A 44 -19.72 15.62 -3.16
CA SER A 44 -20.64 15.12 -4.18
C SER A 44 -21.72 14.22 -3.57
N GLU A 45 -22.98 14.51 -3.87
CA GLU A 45 -24.12 13.65 -3.49
C GLU A 45 -24.35 12.50 -4.48
N LYS A 46 -23.73 12.58 -5.67
CA LYS A 46 -23.85 11.59 -6.74
C LYS A 46 -22.48 11.26 -7.30
N PRO A 47 -22.27 10.03 -7.77
CA PRO A 47 -21.01 9.66 -8.39
C PRO A 47 -20.79 10.42 -9.70
N TYR A 48 -19.56 10.84 -9.97
CA TYR A 48 -19.17 11.46 -11.25
C TYR A 48 -18.91 10.44 -12.36
N HIS A 49 -18.68 9.20 -11.98
CA HIS A 49 -18.47 8.06 -12.87
C HIS A 49 -18.89 6.75 -12.18
N PRO A 50 -19.14 5.67 -12.91
CA PRO A 50 -19.36 4.37 -12.32
C PRO A 50 -18.10 3.88 -11.61
N SER A 51 -18.20 2.85 -10.76
CA SER A 51 -17.04 2.21 -10.13
C SER A 51 -16.02 1.79 -11.18
N ASP A 52 -14.76 2.18 -10.99
CA ASP A 52 -13.63 1.83 -11.86
C ASP A 52 -12.55 1.02 -11.13
N ILE A 53 -12.90 0.43 -9.98
CA ILE A 53 -11.95 -0.32 -9.14
C ILE A 53 -11.28 -1.47 -9.90
N GLU A 54 -12.00 -2.15 -10.79
CA GLU A 54 -11.39 -3.23 -11.59
C GLU A 54 -10.32 -2.72 -12.54
N ASP A 55 -10.54 -1.57 -13.19
CA ASP A 55 -9.53 -0.93 -14.04
C ASP A 55 -8.31 -0.48 -13.21
N VAL A 56 -8.54 0.01 -11.98
CA VAL A 56 -7.47 0.35 -11.02
C VAL A 56 -6.62 -0.88 -10.68
N LEU A 57 -7.27 -2.03 -10.38
CA LEU A 57 -6.57 -3.27 -10.04
C LEU A 57 -5.79 -3.85 -11.24
N ARG A 58 -6.34 -3.77 -12.47
CA ARG A 58 -5.62 -4.17 -13.69
C ARG A 58 -4.40 -3.29 -13.94
N ARG A 59 -4.53 -1.97 -13.79
CA ARG A 59 -3.36 -1.05 -13.88
C ARG A 59 -2.29 -1.39 -12.85
N ALA A 60 -2.68 -1.71 -11.62
CA ALA A 60 -1.75 -2.17 -10.59
C ALA A 60 -1.02 -3.45 -11.01
N ARG A 61 -1.76 -4.44 -11.51
CA ARG A 61 -1.18 -5.69 -12.00
C ARG A 61 -0.19 -5.48 -13.15
N ARG A 62 -0.53 -4.59 -14.08
CA ARG A 62 0.30 -4.27 -15.26
C ARG A 62 1.65 -3.66 -14.91
N VAL A 63 1.75 -2.88 -13.83
CA VAL A 63 3.05 -2.33 -13.37
C VAL A 63 3.85 -3.31 -12.50
N GLY A 64 3.29 -4.48 -12.20
CA GLY A 64 3.98 -5.53 -11.43
C GLY A 64 3.48 -5.70 -9.99
N VAL A 65 2.39 -5.03 -9.56
CA VAL A 65 1.79 -5.30 -8.25
C VAL A 65 1.26 -6.73 -8.21
N ARG A 66 1.73 -7.51 -7.24
CA ARG A 66 1.33 -8.91 -7.04
C ARG A 66 0.38 -9.08 -5.87
N GLU A 67 0.60 -8.33 -4.81
CA GLU A 67 -0.23 -8.32 -3.62
C GLU A 67 -0.62 -6.90 -3.23
N ILE A 68 -1.83 -6.74 -2.68
CA ILE A 68 -2.31 -5.48 -2.07
C ILE A 68 -2.87 -5.80 -0.69
N LEU A 69 -2.43 -5.05 0.32
CA LEU A 69 -3.01 -5.05 1.66
C LEU A 69 -4.03 -3.92 1.75
N VAL A 70 -5.32 -4.28 1.79
CA VAL A 70 -6.43 -3.35 1.96
C VAL A 70 -6.55 -2.98 3.42
N THR A 71 -6.35 -1.70 3.74
CA THR A 71 -6.42 -1.21 5.11
C THR A 71 -7.85 -1.03 5.58
N ALA A 72 -8.08 -1.26 6.88
CA ALA A 72 -9.35 -1.03 7.54
C ALA A 72 -9.12 -0.32 8.88
N GLY A 73 -9.97 0.64 9.21
CA GLY A 73 -9.87 1.46 10.42
C GLY A 73 -11.01 1.24 11.42
N THR A 74 -11.92 0.30 11.16
CA THR A 74 -13.01 -0.10 12.07
C THR A 74 -13.33 -1.58 11.91
N ALA A 75 -14.07 -2.18 12.86
CA ALA A 75 -14.53 -3.56 12.76
C ALA A 75 -15.42 -3.79 11.53
N GLU A 76 -16.23 -2.79 11.17
CA GLU A 76 -17.12 -2.86 10.02
C GLU A 76 -16.33 -2.77 8.69
N GLU A 77 -15.39 -1.84 8.58
CA GLU A 77 -14.48 -1.75 7.43
C GLU A 77 -13.69 -3.04 7.25
N ALA A 78 -13.20 -3.65 8.33
CA ALA A 78 -12.45 -4.90 8.29
C ALA A 78 -13.28 -6.06 7.72
N LYS A 79 -14.55 -6.20 8.11
CA LYS A 79 -15.47 -7.19 7.53
C LYS A 79 -15.68 -6.98 6.02
N LYS A 80 -15.90 -5.74 5.64
CA LYS A 80 -16.10 -5.37 4.23
C LYS A 80 -14.83 -5.59 3.42
N ALA A 81 -13.67 -5.20 3.96
CA ALA A 81 -12.37 -5.43 3.30
C ALA A 81 -12.13 -6.93 3.07
N ALA A 82 -12.34 -7.77 4.09
CA ALA A 82 -12.18 -9.22 3.95
C ALA A 82 -13.12 -9.80 2.88
N THR A 83 -14.40 -9.40 2.88
CA THR A 83 -15.39 -9.83 1.88
C THR A 83 -14.98 -9.40 0.46
N ARG A 84 -14.57 -8.13 0.30
CA ARG A 84 -14.12 -7.61 -1.01
C ARG A 84 -12.85 -8.31 -1.51
N CYS A 85 -11.89 -8.55 -0.62
CA CYS A 85 -10.68 -9.29 -0.97
C CYS A 85 -10.99 -10.68 -1.52
N ARG A 86 -11.92 -11.43 -0.92
CA ARG A 86 -12.35 -12.73 -1.46
C ARG A 86 -12.96 -12.60 -2.84
N ILE A 87 -13.91 -11.67 -3.03
CA ILE A 87 -14.55 -11.43 -4.34
C ILE A 87 -13.52 -11.10 -5.42
N TRP A 88 -12.56 -10.23 -5.14
CA TRP A 88 -11.50 -9.89 -6.10
C TRP A 88 -10.54 -11.05 -6.36
N ASN A 89 -10.21 -11.83 -5.34
CA ASN A 89 -9.37 -13.03 -5.48
C ASN A 89 -10.06 -14.13 -6.33
N GLU A 90 -11.36 -14.34 -6.16
CA GLU A 90 -12.16 -15.28 -6.96
C GLU A 90 -12.23 -14.84 -8.42
N LYS A 91 -12.49 -13.57 -8.69
CA LYS A 91 -12.48 -13.01 -10.05
C LYS A 91 -11.11 -13.15 -10.73
N SER A 92 -10.02 -13.03 -9.98
CA SER A 92 -8.66 -13.22 -10.48
C SER A 92 -8.40 -14.67 -10.90
N SER A 93 -8.87 -15.65 -10.10
CA SER A 93 -8.68 -17.07 -10.38
C SER A 93 -9.47 -17.56 -11.61
N SER A 94 -10.65 -16.98 -11.88
CA SER A 94 -11.47 -17.35 -13.04
C SER A 94 -10.91 -16.87 -14.38
N SER A 95 -9.95 -15.94 -14.38
CA SER A 95 -9.27 -15.49 -15.59
C SER A 95 -8.05 -16.36 -15.97
N ASP A 96 -7.53 -17.18 -15.06
CA ASP A 96 -6.39 -18.07 -15.31
C ASP A 96 -6.77 -19.40 -16.02
N ASP A 97 -8.04 -19.84 -15.98
CA ASP A 97 -8.51 -21.10 -16.58
C ASP A 97 -8.79 -21.03 -18.11
N GLY A 98 -8.64 -19.85 -18.71
CA GLY A 98 -8.71 -19.66 -20.16
C GLY A 98 -7.40 -20.07 -20.82
N GLY A 99 -7.30 -21.35 -21.24
CA GLY A 99 -6.09 -21.99 -21.76
C GLY A 99 -5.29 -21.14 -22.74
N VAL A 100 -3.99 -21.23 -22.62
CA VAL A 100 -3.00 -20.77 -23.60
C VAL A 100 -3.24 -21.48 -24.95
N GLY A 101 -4.11 -20.91 -25.77
CA GLY A 101 -4.26 -21.21 -27.18
C GLY A 101 -3.30 -20.34 -27.97
N GLY A 102 -2.22 -20.93 -28.48
CA GLY A 102 -1.26 -20.23 -29.30
C GLY A 102 -1.85 -19.74 -30.62
N GLY A 103 -1.46 -18.56 -31.04
CA GLY A 103 -1.48 -18.15 -32.44
C GLY A 103 -2.18 -16.83 -32.76
N GLY A 104 -1.42 -15.85 -33.25
CA GLY A 104 -1.91 -14.81 -34.15
C GLY A 104 -2.14 -13.45 -33.48
N GLY A 105 -1.34 -12.48 -33.89
CA GLY A 105 -1.40 -11.08 -33.45
C GLY A 105 -2.81 -10.48 -33.49
N SER A 106 -3.25 -9.99 -32.37
CA SER A 106 -4.41 -9.13 -32.22
C SER A 106 -4.06 -7.96 -31.31
N ASN A 107 -4.72 -6.84 -31.54
CA ASN A 107 -4.47 -5.54 -30.96
C ASN A 107 -4.46 -5.55 -29.42
N ASN A 108 -3.54 -4.80 -28.82
CA ASN A 108 -3.21 -4.72 -27.40
C ASN A 108 -4.35 -4.45 -26.40
N ASP A 109 -5.56 -4.12 -26.84
CA ASP A 109 -6.69 -3.74 -25.96
C ASP A 109 -7.50 -4.94 -25.45
N ASP A 110 -7.52 -6.08 -26.16
CA ASP A 110 -8.28 -7.26 -25.76
C ASP A 110 -7.59 -8.07 -24.65
N ASP A 111 -6.25 -8.04 -24.57
CA ASP A 111 -5.46 -8.75 -23.56
C ASP A 111 -5.54 -8.12 -22.16
N GLU A 112 -5.89 -6.84 -22.04
CA GLU A 112 -5.94 -6.14 -20.75
C GLU A 112 -7.13 -6.62 -19.89
N HIS A 113 -8.22 -7.07 -20.50
CA HIS A 113 -9.38 -7.61 -19.78
C HIS A 113 -9.17 -9.02 -19.21
N LEU A 114 -8.15 -9.73 -19.68
CA LEU A 114 -7.80 -11.08 -19.24
C LEU A 114 -6.74 -11.09 -18.12
N MET A 115 -6.14 -9.94 -17.79
CA MET A 115 -5.13 -9.88 -16.74
C MET A 115 -5.73 -10.17 -15.36
N PRO A 116 -5.15 -11.12 -14.58
CA PRO A 116 -5.60 -11.38 -13.23
C PRO A 116 -5.34 -10.16 -12.34
N PHE A 117 -6.16 -9.97 -11.32
CA PHE A 117 -5.91 -8.92 -10.31
C PHE A 117 -4.71 -9.28 -9.43
N PRO A 118 -4.10 -8.31 -8.73
CA PRO A 118 -3.22 -8.61 -7.60
C PRO A 118 -3.95 -9.48 -6.57
N LYS A 119 -3.22 -10.31 -5.84
CA LYS A 119 -3.80 -11.04 -4.70
C LYS A 119 -4.12 -10.03 -3.59
N MET A 120 -5.34 -10.09 -3.09
CA MET A 120 -5.88 -9.12 -2.13
C MET A 120 -5.89 -9.70 -0.73
N TYR A 121 -5.41 -8.93 0.22
CA TYR A 121 -5.45 -9.22 1.65
C TYR A 121 -6.00 -8.01 2.41
N SER A 122 -6.40 -8.19 3.66
CA SER A 122 -6.93 -7.11 4.49
C SER A 122 -6.24 -7.02 5.84
N THR A 123 -6.43 -5.88 6.51
CA THR A 123 -6.06 -5.66 7.89
C THR A 123 -7.30 -5.70 8.80
N VAL A 124 -7.10 -5.88 10.11
CA VAL A 124 -8.15 -5.78 11.15
C VAL A 124 -7.63 -4.98 12.33
N GLY A 125 -8.20 -3.80 12.55
CA GLY A 125 -7.84 -2.91 13.64
C GLY A 125 -8.75 -1.69 13.70
N VAL A 126 -8.40 -0.75 14.58
CA VAL A 126 -9.11 0.53 14.76
C VAL A 126 -8.13 1.68 14.64
N HIS A 127 -8.34 2.48 13.59
CA HIS A 127 -7.54 3.66 13.31
C HIS A 127 -7.61 4.68 14.46
N PRO A 128 -6.53 5.41 14.80
CA PRO A 128 -6.49 6.39 15.89
C PRO A 128 -7.69 7.32 15.93
N THR A 129 -8.11 7.85 14.78
CA THR A 129 -9.26 8.78 14.67
C THR A 129 -10.61 8.14 14.91
N ARG A 130 -10.68 6.82 15.06
CA ARG A 130 -11.89 6.01 15.26
C ARG A 130 -11.90 5.28 16.62
N CYS A 131 -10.91 5.50 17.47
CA CYS A 131 -10.79 4.78 18.76
C CYS A 131 -11.97 5.03 19.72
N ASP A 132 -12.73 6.10 19.54
CA ASP A 132 -13.95 6.35 20.31
C ASP A 132 -15.08 5.36 19.99
N GLU A 133 -15.02 4.60 18.88
CA GLU A 133 -15.97 3.52 18.59
C GLU A 133 -15.96 2.41 19.64
N PHE A 134 -14.86 2.18 20.34
CA PHE A 134 -14.79 1.26 21.47
C PHE A 134 -15.76 1.65 22.61
N GLU A 135 -16.08 2.92 22.73
CA GLU A 135 -16.96 3.45 23.82
C GLU A 135 -18.35 3.82 23.28
N LYS A 136 -18.44 4.32 22.05
CA LYS A 136 -19.68 4.87 21.46
C LYS A 136 -20.50 3.87 20.67
N SER A 137 -19.94 2.72 20.31
CA SER A 137 -20.68 1.70 19.58
C SER A 137 -21.76 1.08 20.47
N GLU A 138 -23.03 1.47 20.29
CA GLU A 138 -24.17 0.91 21.04
C GLU A 138 -24.22 -0.62 20.91
N ARG A 139 -23.92 -1.17 19.75
CA ARG A 139 -23.94 -2.61 19.48
C ARG A 139 -22.77 -3.36 20.13
N LEU A 140 -21.58 -2.74 20.20
CA LEU A 140 -20.34 -3.38 20.62
C LEU A 140 -19.78 -2.84 21.95
N SER A 141 -20.60 -2.12 22.72
CA SER A 141 -20.26 -1.70 24.07
C SER A 141 -20.47 -2.87 25.06
N PRO A 142 -19.62 -3.12 26.06
CA PRO A 142 -18.43 -2.33 26.43
C PRO A 142 -17.21 -2.63 25.51
N PRO A 143 -16.08 -1.93 25.69
CA PRO A 143 -14.87 -2.03 24.83
C PRO A 143 -14.37 -3.46 24.61
N GLU A 144 -14.51 -4.34 25.58
CA GLU A 144 -14.14 -5.77 25.50
C GLU A 144 -14.97 -6.49 24.42
N ARG A 145 -16.22 -6.10 24.23
CA ARG A 145 -17.07 -6.66 23.18
C ARG A 145 -16.64 -6.18 21.80
N TYR A 146 -16.20 -4.94 21.67
CA TYR A 146 -15.62 -4.44 20.42
C TYR A 146 -14.34 -5.18 20.07
N LEU A 147 -13.46 -5.40 21.07
CA LEU A 147 -12.24 -6.18 20.89
C LEU A 147 -12.55 -7.62 20.45
N GLU A 148 -13.56 -8.27 21.07
CA GLU A 148 -13.97 -9.63 20.69
C GLU A 148 -14.56 -9.68 19.26
N GLU A 149 -15.22 -8.63 18.82
CA GLU A 149 -15.68 -8.50 17.44
C GLU A 149 -14.50 -8.46 16.46
N LEU A 150 -13.43 -7.69 16.76
CA LEU A 150 -12.21 -7.68 15.95
C LEU A 150 -11.56 -9.08 15.90
N LYS A 151 -11.50 -9.78 17.03
CA LYS A 151 -11.00 -11.17 17.08
C LYS A 151 -11.85 -12.11 16.24
N THR A 152 -13.15 -11.95 16.26
CA THR A 152 -14.10 -12.74 15.45
C THR A 152 -13.84 -12.49 13.98
N VAL A 153 -13.65 -11.23 13.55
CA VAL A 153 -13.30 -10.90 12.15
C VAL A 153 -12.02 -11.58 11.74
N ILE A 154 -10.98 -11.59 12.59
CA ILE A 154 -9.71 -12.27 12.26
C ILE A 154 -9.93 -13.78 12.11
N ARG A 155 -10.63 -14.44 13.04
CA ARG A 155 -10.86 -15.90 13.02
C ARG A 155 -11.67 -16.33 11.79
N GLU A 156 -12.73 -15.62 11.47
CA GLU A 156 -13.62 -15.94 10.35
C GLU A 156 -13.01 -15.61 8.97
N ASN A 157 -11.96 -14.80 8.93
CA ASN A 157 -11.35 -14.32 7.69
C ASN A 157 -9.83 -14.60 7.62
N ALA A 158 -9.36 -15.66 8.32
CA ALA A 158 -7.94 -16.00 8.39
C ALA A 158 -7.30 -16.30 7.01
N ASP A 159 -8.09 -16.57 5.99
CA ASP A 159 -7.66 -16.79 4.61
C ASP A 159 -7.22 -15.49 3.88
N VAL A 160 -7.72 -14.33 4.32
CA VAL A 160 -7.43 -13.03 3.69
C VAL A 160 -6.91 -11.98 4.66
N VAL A 161 -7.07 -12.14 5.98
CA VAL A 161 -6.52 -11.20 6.97
C VAL A 161 -5.03 -11.45 7.13
N ALA A 162 -4.20 -10.47 6.81
CA ALA A 162 -2.75 -10.59 6.83
C ALA A 162 -2.06 -9.71 7.89
N ALA A 163 -2.76 -8.78 8.54
CA ALA A 163 -2.17 -7.93 9.57
C ALA A 163 -3.21 -7.41 10.58
N ILE A 164 -2.76 -7.08 11.77
CA ILE A 164 -3.48 -6.32 12.78
C ILE A 164 -3.22 -4.84 12.56
N GLY A 165 -4.26 -4.07 12.38
CA GLY A 165 -4.22 -2.64 12.09
C GLY A 165 -5.34 -2.24 11.09
N GLU A 166 -5.41 -1.01 10.73
CA GLU A 166 -4.54 0.11 11.07
C GLU A 166 -4.77 0.55 12.52
N CYS A 167 -3.75 0.61 13.35
CA CYS A 167 -3.84 1.07 14.74
C CYS A 167 -2.61 1.91 15.10
N GLY A 168 -2.72 2.74 16.12
CA GLY A 168 -1.61 3.63 16.51
C GLY A 168 -2.09 4.96 17.08
N LEU A 169 -1.37 6.05 16.76
CA LEU A 169 -1.64 7.40 17.24
C LEU A 169 -1.57 8.44 16.12
N ASP A 170 -2.53 9.38 16.10
CA ASP A 170 -2.57 10.53 15.17
C ASP A 170 -2.91 11.82 15.94
N TYR A 171 -1.90 12.61 16.27
CA TYR A 171 -2.09 13.84 17.02
C TYR A 171 -2.36 15.07 16.13
N ASP A 172 -2.29 14.92 14.81
CA ASP A 172 -2.78 15.95 13.88
C ASP A 172 -4.32 15.99 13.80
N ARG A 173 -4.98 14.90 14.23
CA ARG A 173 -6.42 14.72 14.07
C ARG A 173 -7.17 14.51 15.39
N LEU A 174 -6.73 15.18 16.48
CA LEU A 174 -7.35 15.08 17.80
C LEU A 174 -8.82 15.53 17.84
N HIS A 175 -9.27 16.29 16.84
CA HIS A 175 -10.67 16.69 16.71
C HIS A 175 -11.61 15.53 16.34
N PHE A 176 -11.10 14.40 15.87
CA PHE A 176 -11.90 13.18 15.66
C PHE A 176 -11.88 12.27 16.88
N CYS A 177 -10.74 12.14 17.55
CA CYS A 177 -10.60 11.29 18.73
C CYS A 177 -9.52 11.85 19.65
N GLU A 178 -9.81 12.00 20.92
CA GLU A 178 -8.91 12.61 21.90
C GLU A 178 -7.65 11.77 22.13
N LYS A 179 -6.57 12.43 22.50
CA LYS A 179 -5.24 11.85 22.72
C LYS A 179 -5.26 10.63 23.66
N GLU A 180 -5.88 10.76 24.84
CA GLU A 180 -5.88 9.71 25.84
C GLU A 180 -6.75 8.50 25.40
N THR A 181 -7.82 8.75 24.66
CA THR A 181 -8.65 7.71 24.06
C THR A 181 -7.84 6.92 23.00
N GLN A 182 -7.11 7.63 22.13
CA GLN A 182 -6.21 6.97 21.16
C GLN A 182 -5.18 6.08 21.88
N LYS A 183 -4.49 6.58 22.89
CA LYS A 183 -3.48 5.84 23.67
C LYS A 183 -4.07 4.60 24.34
N LYS A 184 -5.23 4.75 24.99
CA LYS A 184 -5.95 3.67 25.68
C LYS A 184 -6.24 2.53 24.71
N TYR A 185 -6.80 2.83 23.55
CA TYR A 185 -7.23 1.81 22.59
C TYR A 185 -6.11 1.34 21.66
N PHE A 186 -5.06 2.11 21.45
CA PHE A 186 -3.84 1.59 20.86
C PHE A 186 -3.21 0.50 21.76
N GLN A 187 -3.09 0.79 23.07
CA GLN A 187 -2.61 -0.19 24.05
C GLN A 187 -3.50 -1.45 24.07
N LEU A 188 -4.82 -1.31 24.02
CA LEU A 188 -5.76 -2.44 24.04
C LEU A 188 -5.62 -3.34 22.82
N GLN A 189 -5.34 -2.79 21.64
CA GLN A 189 -5.22 -3.57 20.40
C GLN A 189 -4.01 -4.53 20.39
N PHE A 190 -3.03 -4.37 21.26
CA PHE A 190 -1.98 -5.37 21.47
C PHE A 190 -2.51 -6.71 22.01
N GLU A 191 -3.72 -6.75 22.58
CA GLU A 191 -4.37 -8.02 22.93
C GLU A 191 -4.65 -8.89 21.69
N LEU A 192 -4.84 -8.27 20.51
CA LEU A 192 -4.93 -9.00 19.24
C LEU A 192 -3.57 -9.63 18.89
N ALA A 193 -2.47 -8.88 19.04
CA ALA A 193 -1.13 -9.39 18.76
C ALA A 193 -0.68 -10.49 19.73
N LYS A 194 -1.21 -10.51 20.96
CA LYS A 194 -0.98 -11.62 21.91
C LYS A 194 -1.63 -12.91 21.44
N GLU A 195 -2.86 -12.82 20.90
CA GLU A 195 -3.66 -13.98 20.51
C GLU A 195 -3.30 -14.50 19.12
N PHE A 196 -3.17 -13.59 18.14
CA PHE A 196 -2.97 -13.96 16.75
C PHE A 196 -1.50 -13.81 16.33
N ASP A 197 -1.00 -14.77 15.52
CA ASP A 197 0.33 -14.71 14.93
C ASP A 197 0.32 -13.89 13.63
N LEU A 198 0.02 -12.59 13.76
CA LEU A 198 -0.05 -11.63 12.67
C LEU A 198 0.88 -10.44 12.92
N PRO A 199 1.49 -9.86 11.88
CA PRO A 199 2.25 -8.62 12.00
C PRO A 199 1.34 -7.43 12.29
N LEU A 200 1.91 -6.34 12.84
CA LEU A 200 1.19 -5.09 13.07
C LEU A 200 1.37 -4.12 11.92
N PHE A 201 0.29 -3.45 11.53
CA PHE A 201 0.25 -2.33 10.61
C PHE A 201 -0.06 -1.05 11.41
N LEU A 202 0.98 -0.24 11.63
CA LEU A 202 1.01 0.81 12.64
C LEU A 202 0.99 2.21 12.05
N HIS A 203 0.14 3.07 12.59
CA HIS A 203 0.04 4.50 12.27
C HIS A 203 0.71 5.35 13.34
N SER A 204 1.62 6.25 12.95
CA SER A 204 2.22 7.25 13.84
C SER A 204 2.26 8.61 13.15
N ARG A 205 1.56 9.60 13.74
CA ARG A 205 1.57 10.97 13.25
C ARG A 205 1.68 11.98 14.38
N ASN A 206 2.78 12.76 14.43
CA ASN A 206 3.07 13.74 15.48
C ASN A 206 2.95 13.18 16.92
N SER A 207 3.27 11.89 17.12
CA SER A 207 3.02 11.15 18.36
C SER A 207 4.24 10.41 18.90
N ARG A 208 5.46 10.75 18.41
CA ARG A 208 6.73 10.04 18.64
C ARG A 208 6.88 9.46 20.03
N GLU A 209 6.83 10.29 21.08
CA GLU A 209 7.14 9.86 22.45
C GLU A 209 6.12 8.83 22.96
N ASP A 210 4.83 9.15 22.87
CA ASP A 210 3.76 8.24 23.33
C ASP A 210 3.71 6.96 22.51
N PHE A 211 3.90 7.08 21.17
CA PHE A 211 3.91 5.93 20.27
C PHE A 211 5.07 4.99 20.58
N TYR A 212 6.29 5.53 20.71
CA TYR A 212 7.49 4.75 21.04
C TYR A 212 7.34 4.06 22.41
N GLU A 213 6.89 4.77 23.45
CA GLU A 213 6.73 4.21 24.79
C GLU A 213 5.68 3.10 24.84
N ILE A 214 4.57 3.25 24.12
CA ILE A 214 3.55 2.19 24.03
C ILE A 214 4.11 0.99 23.27
N LEU A 215 4.76 1.21 22.13
CA LEU A 215 5.33 0.13 21.33
C LEU A 215 6.42 -0.63 22.10
N LYS A 216 7.31 0.09 22.79
CA LYS A 216 8.39 -0.47 23.61
C LYS A 216 7.86 -1.39 24.73
N ARG A 217 6.79 -0.96 25.43
CA ARG A 217 6.17 -1.81 26.48
C ARG A 217 5.57 -3.09 25.91
N ASN A 218 5.18 -3.08 24.64
CA ASN A 218 4.50 -4.18 23.96
C ASN A 218 5.36 -4.91 22.91
N VAL A 219 6.66 -4.58 22.79
CA VAL A 219 7.55 -5.13 21.77
C VAL A 219 7.59 -6.65 21.78
N HIS A 220 7.46 -7.28 22.95
CA HIS A 220 7.43 -8.73 23.11
C HIS A 220 6.18 -9.40 22.50
N HIS A 221 5.15 -8.61 22.10
CA HIS A 221 3.98 -9.08 21.37
C HIS A 221 4.14 -8.97 19.85
N LEU A 222 5.22 -8.38 19.36
CA LEU A 222 5.53 -8.29 17.91
C LEU A 222 6.05 -9.63 17.38
N LYS A 223 5.28 -10.72 17.51
CA LYS A 223 5.73 -12.08 17.13
C LYS A 223 6.19 -12.15 15.68
N ARG A 224 5.50 -11.47 14.79
CA ARG A 224 5.76 -11.40 13.35
C ARG A 224 6.38 -10.09 12.91
N GLY A 225 6.58 -9.13 13.83
CA GLY A 225 7.08 -7.80 13.52
C GLY A 225 5.97 -6.79 13.21
N ALA A 226 6.37 -5.65 12.65
CA ALA A 226 5.47 -4.55 12.36
C ALA A 226 5.97 -3.69 11.19
N VAL A 227 5.06 -2.96 10.56
CA VAL A 227 5.41 -1.79 9.74
C VAL A 227 4.85 -0.52 10.40
N VAL A 228 5.67 0.51 10.50
CA VAL A 228 5.20 1.87 10.76
C VAL A 228 4.95 2.50 9.39
N HIS A 229 3.66 2.51 8.98
CA HIS A 229 3.26 2.88 7.63
C HIS A 229 3.25 4.39 7.42
N SER A 230 3.28 4.83 6.16
CA SER A 230 3.15 6.24 5.75
C SER A 230 4.08 7.18 6.52
N PHE A 231 5.31 6.74 6.74
CA PHE A 231 6.26 7.39 7.65
C PHE A 231 6.64 8.78 7.16
N THR A 232 6.46 9.77 8.03
CA THR A 232 6.80 11.17 7.80
C THR A 232 7.58 11.80 8.98
N GLY A 233 8.01 10.96 9.92
CA GLY A 233 8.78 11.35 11.09
C GLY A 233 10.24 11.71 10.78
N SER A 234 11.00 12.01 11.83
CA SER A 234 12.41 12.39 11.72
C SER A 234 13.34 11.18 11.56
N LYS A 235 14.61 11.47 11.29
CA LYS A 235 15.66 10.45 11.22
C LYS A 235 15.83 9.75 12.56
N GLU A 236 15.88 10.50 13.65
CA GLU A 236 16.00 9.98 15.01
C GLU A 236 14.83 9.05 15.36
N GLU A 237 13.61 9.39 14.90
CA GLU A 237 12.42 8.60 15.17
C GLU A 237 12.49 7.22 14.50
N PHE A 238 12.85 7.13 13.21
CA PHE A 238 12.96 5.81 12.59
C PHE A 238 14.15 5.02 13.14
N GLU A 239 15.27 5.66 13.48
CA GLU A 239 16.43 4.99 14.08
C GLU A 239 16.07 4.36 15.44
N GLU A 240 15.31 5.07 16.29
CA GLU A 240 14.79 4.53 17.54
C GLU A 240 13.85 3.33 17.32
N LEU A 241 12.94 3.44 16.34
CA LEU A 241 12.02 2.36 16.01
C LEU A 241 12.75 1.11 15.50
N LEU A 242 13.72 1.28 14.60
CA LEU A 242 14.50 0.17 14.06
C LEU A 242 15.44 -0.48 15.10
N ALA A 243 15.89 0.31 16.09
CA ALA A 243 16.70 -0.20 17.20
C ALA A 243 15.87 -0.98 18.22
N LEU A 244 14.55 -0.77 18.27
CA LEU A 244 13.66 -1.40 19.23
C LEU A 244 13.47 -2.90 18.92
N ASP A 245 13.33 -3.25 17.63
CA ASP A 245 13.19 -4.64 17.17
C ASP A 245 13.63 -4.76 15.70
N ASP A 246 14.34 -5.85 15.37
CA ASP A 246 14.86 -6.12 14.02
C ASP A 246 13.77 -6.52 13.01
N ARG A 247 12.54 -6.73 13.46
CA ARG A 247 11.34 -7.03 12.64
C ARG A 247 10.44 -5.82 12.43
N ILE A 248 10.85 -4.61 12.82
CA ILE A 248 10.14 -3.37 12.50
C ILE A 248 10.60 -2.84 11.14
N TYR A 249 9.68 -2.54 10.28
CA TYR A 249 9.88 -1.95 8.96
C TYR A 249 9.27 -0.55 8.89
N ILE A 250 9.76 0.26 7.95
CA ILE A 250 9.26 1.62 7.68
C ILE A 250 8.57 1.63 6.33
N GLY A 251 7.29 2.02 6.31
CA GLY A 251 6.49 2.17 5.11
C GLY A 251 6.71 3.54 4.45
N VAL A 252 6.95 3.55 3.14
CA VAL A 252 7.25 4.74 2.35
C VAL A 252 6.24 4.89 1.22
N ASN A 253 5.59 6.06 1.17
CA ASN A 253 4.63 6.44 0.13
C ASN A 253 4.86 7.89 -0.35
N GLY A 254 3.92 8.44 -1.12
CA GLY A 254 4.04 9.79 -1.64
C GLY A 254 4.10 10.90 -0.56
N CYS A 255 3.57 10.67 0.64
CA CYS A 255 3.68 11.60 1.76
C CYS A 255 5.10 11.63 2.33
N SER A 256 5.79 10.49 2.35
CA SER A 256 7.21 10.37 2.74
C SER A 256 8.19 11.05 1.77
N LEU A 257 7.69 11.54 0.62
CA LEU A 257 8.49 12.10 -0.48
C LEU A 257 8.15 13.58 -0.74
N LYS A 258 7.44 14.22 0.19
CA LYS A 258 6.84 15.54 -0.02
C LYS A 258 7.83 16.68 0.10
N THR A 259 8.64 16.69 1.14
CA THR A 259 9.62 17.75 1.43
C THR A 259 11.06 17.24 1.27
N GLU A 260 12.04 18.15 1.30
CA GLU A 260 13.46 17.79 1.26
C GLU A 260 13.84 16.94 2.47
N GLU A 261 13.39 17.36 3.66
CA GLU A 261 13.61 16.66 4.92
C GLU A 261 13.04 15.23 4.87
N ASN A 262 11.83 15.07 4.36
CA ASN A 262 11.24 13.74 4.20
C ASN A 262 12.08 12.84 3.28
N VAL A 263 12.55 13.38 2.14
CA VAL A 263 13.40 12.62 1.21
C VAL A 263 14.74 12.27 1.84
N ASP A 264 15.34 13.16 2.65
CA ASP A 264 16.59 12.86 3.35
C ASP A 264 16.41 11.78 4.41
N VAL A 265 15.27 11.74 5.09
CA VAL A 265 14.88 10.62 5.96
C VAL A 265 14.78 9.31 5.14
N VAL A 266 14.07 9.32 4.02
CA VAL A 266 13.94 8.12 3.14
C VAL A 266 15.29 7.63 2.64
N LYS A 267 16.22 8.53 2.30
CA LYS A 267 17.61 8.15 1.94
C LYS A 267 18.31 7.39 3.06
N ALA A 268 18.09 7.80 4.32
CA ALA A 268 18.75 7.22 5.48
C ALA A 268 18.17 5.86 5.92
N ILE A 269 16.86 5.59 5.68
CA ILE A 269 16.24 4.31 6.03
C ILE A 269 16.95 3.17 5.29
N PRO A 270 17.45 2.11 5.96
CA PRO A 270 18.04 0.95 5.32
C PRO A 270 17.04 0.26 4.36
N LEU A 271 17.51 -0.13 3.17
CA LEU A 271 16.63 -0.70 2.15
C LEU A 271 16.01 -2.04 2.59
N ASP A 272 16.74 -2.84 3.34
CA ASP A 272 16.28 -4.11 3.94
C ASP A 272 15.27 -3.94 5.08
N ARG A 273 15.00 -2.70 5.48
CA ARG A 273 14.02 -2.33 6.53
C ARG A 273 12.90 -1.43 5.95
N MET A 274 12.81 -1.33 4.64
CA MET A 274 11.84 -0.47 3.94
C MET A 274 10.75 -1.29 3.27
N LEU A 275 9.51 -0.82 3.34
CA LEU A 275 8.37 -1.29 2.54
C LEU A 275 7.86 -0.15 1.67
N LEU A 276 7.32 -0.49 0.51
CA LEU A 276 6.66 0.47 -0.38
C LEU A 276 5.14 0.33 -0.27
N GLU A 277 4.46 1.45 -0.35
CA GLU A 277 3.01 1.52 -0.32
C GLU A 277 2.50 2.72 -1.12
N THR A 278 1.19 2.78 -1.37
CA THR A 278 0.58 3.94 -2.00
C THR A 278 -0.28 4.77 -1.06
N ASP A 279 -0.86 4.14 -0.05
CA ASP A 279 -1.92 4.70 0.78
C ASP A 279 -3.09 5.25 -0.08
N ALA A 280 -3.31 4.59 -1.24
CA ALA A 280 -4.37 4.97 -2.17
C ALA A 280 -5.73 5.02 -1.45
N PRO A 281 -6.59 6.00 -1.76
CA PRO A 281 -6.50 7.03 -2.82
C PRO A 281 -5.75 8.31 -2.40
N TRP A 282 -5.10 8.32 -1.24
CA TRP A 282 -4.43 9.48 -0.64
C TRP A 282 -3.01 9.67 -1.22
N CYS A 283 -2.09 10.10 -0.55
CA CYS A 283 -0.63 10.19 -0.74
C CYS A 283 -0.07 10.21 -2.19
N ASN A 284 -0.83 10.76 -3.16
CA ASN A 284 -0.36 10.89 -4.54
C ASN A 284 0.89 11.79 -4.62
N VAL A 285 1.90 11.36 -5.35
CA VAL A 285 3.09 12.19 -5.63
C VAL A 285 2.69 13.34 -6.56
N LYS A 286 2.80 14.58 -6.07
CA LYS A 286 2.50 15.79 -6.82
C LYS A 286 3.76 16.39 -7.46
N ASN A 287 3.60 17.14 -8.54
CA ASN A 287 4.71 17.85 -9.19
C ASN A 287 5.45 18.82 -8.25
N THR A 288 4.78 19.29 -7.19
CA THR A 288 5.35 20.16 -6.17
C THR A 288 6.10 19.42 -5.07
N HIS A 289 6.03 18.09 -5.02
CA HIS A 289 6.78 17.31 -4.05
C HIS A 289 8.26 17.27 -4.41
N PHE A 290 9.12 17.40 -3.40
CA PHE A 290 10.57 17.42 -3.61
C PHE A 290 11.08 16.12 -4.27
N GLY A 291 10.50 14.97 -3.95
CA GLY A 291 10.81 13.69 -4.57
C GLY A 291 10.54 13.63 -6.07
N ASN A 292 9.64 14.48 -6.60
CA ASN A 292 9.29 14.47 -8.03
C ASN A 292 10.50 14.66 -8.97
N LYS A 293 11.55 15.32 -8.52
CA LYS A 293 12.80 15.52 -9.29
C LYS A 293 13.55 14.21 -9.63
N TYR A 294 13.23 13.12 -8.93
CA TYR A 294 13.82 11.80 -9.16
C TYR A 294 13.01 10.94 -10.13
N LEU A 295 11.81 11.38 -10.56
CA LEU A 295 11.06 10.69 -11.60
C LEU A 295 11.78 10.90 -12.94
N LEU A 296 12.29 9.83 -13.51
CA LEU A 296 12.99 9.85 -14.77
C LEU A 296 11.99 10.04 -15.92
N PRO A 297 12.38 10.80 -16.99
CA PRO A 297 11.63 10.75 -18.24
C PRO A 297 11.73 9.31 -18.82
N PRO A 298 10.68 8.81 -19.51
CA PRO A 298 10.79 7.53 -20.19
C PRO A 298 12.01 7.56 -21.11
N SER A 299 12.87 6.54 -21.01
CA SER A 299 14.12 6.43 -21.77
C SER A 299 13.83 6.31 -23.27
N SER A 300 13.69 7.44 -23.96
CA SER A 300 13.95 7.56 -25.38
C SER A 300 15.47 7.79 -25.52
N GLY A 301 16.15 6.85 -26.13
CA GLY A 301 17.60 6.87 -26.23
C GLY A 301 18.14 8.23 -26.70
N LYS A 302 19.17 8.71 -25.97
CA LYS A 302 20.00 9.85 -26.30
C LYS A 302 19.30 11.20 -26.41
N GLU A 303 19.15 11.85 -25.24
CA GLU A 303 19.38 13.29 -25.07
C GLU A 303 19.14 13.62 -23.60
N GLU A 304 20.03 14.37 -22.98
CA GLU A 304 19.90 14.90 -21.62
C GLU A 304 18.63 15.77 -21.56
N ALA A 305 17.57 15.25 -20.96
CA ALA A 305 16.33 16.00 -20.79
C ALA A 305 16.58 17.18 -19.85
N LYS A 306 16.41 18.39 -20.36
CA LYS A 306 16.43 19.64 -19.57
C LYS A 306 15.33 19.55 -18.51
N VAL A 307 15.71 19.69 -17.25
CA VAL A 307 14.79 19.80 -16.11
C VAL A 307 13.83 20.98 -16.39
N GLY A 308 12.56 20.68 -16.65
CA GLY A 308 11.51 21.71 -16.83
C GLY A 308 10.49 21.48 -17.94
N GLU A 309 10.67 20.56 -18.86
CA GLU A 309 9.68 20.27 -19.90
C GLU A 309 8.98 18.93 -19.62
N ASN A 310 7.66 18.98 -19.45
CA ASN A 310 6.58 17.98 -19.46
C ASN A 310 7.03 16.51 -19.74
N THR A 311 7.94 15.98 -18.90
CA THR A 311 8.37 14.60 -18.99
C THR A 311 7.27 13.70 -18.39
N LYS A 312 6.66 12.89 -19.23
CA LYS A 312 5.69 11.88 -18.80
C LYS A 312 6.44 10.87 -17.94
N ASN A 313 6.06 10.75 -16.65
CA ASN A 313 6.57 9.68 -15.80
C ASN A 313 6.14 8.29 -16.36
N ARG A 314 6.75 7.22 -15.86
CA ARG A 314 6.47 5.83 -16.26
C ARG A 314 4.96 5.51 -16.28
N ILE A 315 4.22 5.95 -15.27
CA ILE A 315 2.77 5.74 -15.15
C ILE A 315 2.00 6.45 -16.27
N GLN A 316 2.31 7.71 -16.54
CA GLN A 316 1.66 8.45 -17.64
C GLN A 316 2.06 7.93 -19.02
N ALA A 317 3.24 7.35 -19.16
CA ALA A 317 3.65 6.69 -20.39
C ALA A 317 2.84 5.42 -20.66
N LEU A 318 2.47 4.67 -19.61
CA LEU A 318 1.69 3.43 -19.72
C LEU A 318 0.19 3.67 -19.88
N PHE A 319 -0.38 4.66 -19.18
CA PHE A 319 -1.83 4.82 -19.03
C PHE A 319 -2.36 6.16 -19.53
N GLY A 320 -1.48 7.00 -20.11
CA GLY A 320 -1.84 8.34 -20.55
C GLY A 320 -1.99 9.35 -19.40
N PRO A 321 -2.30 10.62 -19.72
CA PRO A 321 -2.48 11.68 -18.74
C PRO A 321 -3.79 11.49 -17.96
N PRO A 322 -3.79 11.71 -16.62
CA PRO A 322 -4.99 11.57 -15.82
C PRO A 322 -6.01 12.65 -16.15
N VAL A 323 -7.30 12.32 -16.10
CA VAL A 323 -8.43 13.20 -16.40
C VAL A 323 -9.15 13.65 -15.13
N LYS A 324 -9.88 14.78 -15.19
CA LYS A 324 -10.74 15.20 -14.07
C LYS A 324 -11.90 14.19 -13.89
N PRO A 325 -12.41 13.96 -12.65
CA PRO A 325 -13.50 13.01 -12.41
C PRO A 325 -14.71 13.15 -13.36
N LYS A 326 -15.16 14.37 -13.60
CA LYS A 326 -16.27 14.68 -14.54
C LYS A 326 -15.97 14.41 -16.02
N LYS A 327 -14.70 14.14 -16.36
CA LYS A 327 -14.25 13.80 -17.72
C LYS A 327 -13.80 12.35 -17.82
N TRP A 328 -14.17 11.52 -16.85
CA TRP A 328 -13.82 10.11 -16.81
C TRP A 328 -14.25 9.38 -18.10
N GLN A 329 -13.42 8.49 -18.53
CA GLN A 329 -13.65 7.53 -19.60
C GLN A 329 -13.13 6.18 -19.13
N LYS A 330 -13.71 5.08 -19.61
CA LYS A 330 -13.25 3.74 -19.26
C LYS A 330 -11.75 3.59 -19.51
N GLY A 331 -11.03 3.05 -18.53
CA GLY A 331 -9.57 2.88 -18.56
C GLY A 331 -8.77 4.13 -18.19
N ALA A 332 -9.35 5.32 -18.12
CA ALA A 332 -8.61 6.54 -17.77
C ALA A 332 -8.29 6.63 -16.28
N MET A 333 -7.07 7.06 -15.96
CA MET A 333 -6.70 7.44 -14.59
C MET A 333 -7.35 8.76 -14.18
N ILE A 334 -7.69 8.90 -12.90
CA ILE A 334 -8.28 10.13 -12.36
C ILE A 334 -7.20 11.02 -11.74
N LYS A 335 -7.26 12.31 -12.11
CA LYS A 335 -6.35 13.33 -11.60
C LYS A 335 -6.53 13.50 -10.09
N ASP A 336 -5.39 13.62 -9.38
CA ASP A 336 -5.28 13.81 -7.93
C ASP A 336 -5.77 12.62 -7.06
N ARG A 337 -6.15 11.51 -7.68
CA ARG A 337 -6.44 10.24 -7.01
C ARG A 337 -5.21 9.33 -7.09
N CYS A 338 -4.67 8.92 -5.94
CA CYS A 338 -3.63 7.89 -5.89
C CYS A 338 -4.24 6.53 -6.24
N GLU A 339 -3.51 5.71 -6.97
CA GLU A 339 -3.88 4.34 -7.31
C GLU A 339 -2.72 3.39 -6.99
N PRO A 340 -2.97 2.11 -6.67
CA PRO A 340 -1.91 1.15 -6.36
C PRO A 340 -0.82 1.02 -7.44
N CYS A 341 -1.12 1.30 -8.71
CA CYS A 341 -0.11 1.32 -9.77
C CYS A 341 0.97 2.40 -9.57
N GLN A 342 0.69 3.45 -8.79
CA GLN A 342 1.64 4.54 -8.53
C GLN A 342 2.77 4.13 -7.55
N ILE A 343 2.72 2.93 -6.98
CA ILE A 343 3.86 2.34 -6.24
C ILE A 343 5.13 2.30 -7.10
N ALA A 344 4.98 2.15 -8.43
CA ALA A 344 6.09 2.21 -9.36
C ALA A 344 6.79 3.59 -9.34
N SER A 345 6.04 4.68 -9.21
CA SER A 345 6.61 6.03 -9.06
C SER A 345 7.26 6.23 -7.68
N VAL A 346 6.67 5.67 -6.61
CA VAL A 346 7.31 5.68 -5.29
C VAL A 346 8.65 4.95 -5.33
N CYS A 347 8.69 3.75 -5.94
CA CYS A 347 9.92 2.98 -6.13
C CYS A 347 10.97 3.75 -6.95
N GLU A 348 10.57 4.41 -8.03
CA GLU A 348 11.45 5.21 -8.88
C GLU A 348 12.10 6.36 -8.11
N ILE A 349 11.32 7.07 -7.29
CA ILE A 349 11.85 8.15 -6.44
C ILE A 349 12.82 7.59 -5.38
N VAL A 350 12.46 6.49 -4.73
CA VAL A 350 13.32 5.83 -3.74
C VAL A 350 14.64 5.38 -4.40
N ALA A 351 14.58 4.78 -5.57
CA ALA A 351 15.76 4.37 -6.34
C ALA A 351 16.64 5.57 -6.67
N GLY A 352 16.06 6.64 -7.21
CA GLY A 352 16.79 7.86 -7.56
C GLY A 352 17.40 8.57 -6.36
N CYS A 353 16.67 8.69 -5.24
CA CYS A 353 17.21 9.36 -4.07
C CYS A 353 18.28 8.54 -3.32
N LYS A 354 18.26 7.21 -3.44
CA LYS A 354 19.25 6.29 -2.84
C LYS A 354 20.43 5.97 -3.77
N ASP A 355 20.42 6.48 -5.01
CA ASP A 355 21.40 6.11 -6.05
C ASP A 355 21.48 4.58 -6.23
N ALA A 356 20.33 3.94 -6.34
CA ALA A 356 20.19 2.49 -6.45
C ALA A 356 19.41 2.10 -7.71
N ALA A 357 19.68 0.90 -8.25
CA ALA A 357 18.92 0.38 -9.36
C ALA A 357 17.44 0.18 -8.97
N TYR A 358 16.51 0.57 -9.86
CA TYR A 358 15.07 0.45 -9.67
C TYR A 358 14.65 -0.99 -9.33
N GLU A 359 15.18 -1.96 -10.07
CA GLU A 359 14.90 -3.38 -9.90
C GLU A 359 15.38 -3.89 -8.54
N ARG A 360 16.50 -3.38 -8.03
CA ARG A 360 17.02 -3.71 -6.70
C ARG A 360 16.10 -3.18 -5.60
N VAL A 361 15.64 -1.94 -5.71
CA VAL A 361 14.70 -1.36 -4.74
C VAL A 361 13.39 -2.14 -4.75
N ALA A 362 12.82 -2.37 -5.94
CA ALA A 362 11.57 -3.11 -6.08
C ALA A 362 11.67 -4.52 -5.50
N GLU A 363 12.70 -5.29 -5.87
CA GLU A 363 12.91 -6.66 -5.38
C GLU A 363 13.11 -6.70 -3.87
N THR A 364 13.98 -5.81 -3.32
CA THR A 364 14.26 -5.82 -1.88
C THR A 364 13.00 -5.48 -1.08
N CYS A 365 12.28 -4.43 -1.44
CA CYS A 365 11.05 -4.03 -0.74
C CYS A 365 9.94 -5.08 -0.91
N TYR A 366 9.86 -5.73 -2.08
CA TYR A 366 8.93 -6.83 -2.31
C TYR A 366 9.22 -8.02 -1.39
N GLN A 367 10.49 -8.44 -1.26
CA GLN A 367 10.87 -9.51 -0.36
C GLN A 367 10.65 -9.15 1.11
N ASN A 368 10.94 -7.92 1.52
CA ASN A 368 10.63 -7.44 2.87
C ASN A 368 9.13 -7.57 3.17
N SER A 369 8.26 -7.13 2.24
CA SER A 369 6.81 -7.25 2.37
C SER A 369 6.38 -8.72 2.47
N ARG A 370 6.96 -9.60 1.63
CA ARG A 370 6.69 -11.04 1.67
C ARG A 370 7.09 -11.67 3.01
N ASN A 371 8.26 -11.29 3.54
CA ASN A 371 8.75 -11.80 4.81
C ASN A 371 7.87 -11.38 5.98
N LEU A 372 7.38 -10.15 5.98
CA LEU A 372 6.53 -9.63 7.04
C LEU A 372 5.11 -10.20 6.98
N PHE A 373 4.43 -10.12 5.83
CA PHE A 373 3.00 -10.40 5.73
C PHE A 373 2.67 -11.80 5.20
N PHE A 374 3.53 -12.39 4.35
CA PHE A 374 3.22 -13.61 3.59
C PHE A 374 4.35 -14.65 3.64
N PRO A 375 4.85 -15.05 4.82
CA PRO A 375 5.92 -16.06 4.89
C PRO A 375 5.44 -17.39 4.32
N SER A 376 6.39 -18.24 3.93
CA SER A 376 6.14 -19.54 3.28
C SER A 376 5.28 -20.50 4.10
N SER A 377 5.14 -20.26 5.41
CA SER A 377 4.27 -21.01 6.32
C SER A 377 2.80 -20.58 6.27
N PHE A 378 2.46 -19.54 5.51
CA PHE A 378 1.10 -19.00 5.34
C PHE A 378 0.37 -19.59 4.12
N ARG A 379 0.76 -20.78 3.65
CA ARG A 379 0.12 -21.50 2.52
C ARG A 379 -0.80 -22.59 3.02
#